data_04a0060512b3e68cabe80d0617906040
#
_entry.id   04a0060512b3e68cabe80d0617906040
#
_cell.length_a   1.000
_cell.length_b   1.000
_cell.length_c   1.000
_cell.angle_alpha   90.00
_cell.angle_beta   90.00
_cell.angle_gamma   90.00
#
_symmetry.space_group_name_H-M   'P 1'
#
loop_
_entity.id
_entity.type
_entity.pdbx_description
1 polymer ?
#
loop_
_entity_poly.entity_id
_entity_poly.type
_entity_poly.pdbx_seq_one_letter_code
_entity_poly.pdbx_strand_id
1 'polypeptide(L)'
;SHSGRYLYSIVDEGIASFKILPDGGLEYMTTSSIKGMRGCHLSMTKADDYIFVSGYHDGKLTVLHVNEDGTVGTITDEIYHRGMGSIAERNFRPHINCSVLTPDEDLLCVCDIGMDQVKLYDFNKATGRLKLSDIIRCQLESAPREITFSPDGKFAYIVCELKNYIDVYSYTPDARTRFEFVQNIFTVRKGHKENTAAAAIQVSKNGDYVLCSNAGDNSVTIYSTDKESGLLTLKNSLPISGDYPKDINLFPDEKHLVSVNHESGSLTFFTINYEKGLLVMNGNPIKIDTPNCITIHKLA
;
A
#
# COMPACT_ATOMS: atom_id res chain seq x y z
N SER A 1 5.84 13.53 -2.53
CA SER A 1 6.55 13.98 -1.32
C SER A 1 5.58 14.51 -0.29
N HIS A 2 5.94 14.43 1.00
CA HIS A 2 5.16 15.00 2.10
C HIS A 2 5.12 16.53 2.05
N SER A 3 6.19 17.15 1.54
CA SER A 3 6.23 18.59 1.30
C SER A 3 5.29 19.08 0.19
N GLY A 4 4.74 18.17 -0.61
CA GLY A 4 3.89 18.50 -1.76
C GLY A 4 4.62 19.17 -2.93
N ARG A 5 5.95 19.21 -2.91
CA ARG A 5 6.75 19.87 -3.97
C ARG A 5 7.11 18.94 -5.12
N TYR A 6 7.21 17.63 -4.86
CA TYR A 6 7.73 16.65 -5.81
C TYR A 6 6.82 15.45 -5.92
N LEU A 7 6.80 14.84 -7.11
CA LEU A 7 6.17 13.56 -7.39
C LEU A 7 7.23 12.56 -7.86
N TYR A 8 7.15 11.34 -7.37
CA TYR A 8 8.03 10.23 -7.75
C TYR A 8 7.22 9.12 -8.38
N SER A 9 7.72 8.59 -9.49
CA SER A 9 7.05 7.51 -10.22
C SER A 9 8.03 6.41 -10.57
N ILE A 10 7.56 5.17 -10.41
CA ILE A 10 8.29 4.00 -10.90
C ILE A 10 8.21 4.00 -12.43
N VAL A 11 9.36 3.87 -13.07
CA VAL A 11 9.53 3.69 -14.50
C VAL A 11 10.37 2.44 -14.79
N ASP A 12 10.49 2.02 -16.04
CA ASP A 12 11.22 0.79 -16.39
C ASP A 12 12.69 0.83 -15.94
N GLU A 13 13.31 2.00 -15.97
CA GLU A 13 14.73 2.18 -15.65
C GLU A 13 14.98 2.48 -14.15
N GLY A 14 13.94 2.76 -13.38
CA GLY A 14 14.09 3.11 -11.95
C GLY A 14 13.00 4.04 -11.42
N ILE A 15 13.39 5.17 -10.85
CA ILE A 15 12.49 6.17 -10.29
C ILE A 15 12.66 7.51 -11.00
N ALA A 16 11.60 7.97 -11.63
CA ALA A 16 11.51 9.31 -12.18
C ALA A 16 11.04 10.30 -11.10
N SER A 17 11.67 11.47 -11.05
CA SER A 17 11.30 12.60 -10.20
C SER A 17 10.73 13.74 -11.03
N PHE A 18 9.69 14.38 -10.50
CA PHE A 18 8.99 15.50 -11.11
C PHE A 18 8.77 16.59 -10.07
N LYS A 19 8.89 17.83 -10.49
CA LYS A 19 8.45 18.98 -9.71
C LYS A 19 6.96 19.21 -9.96
N ILE A 20 6.21 19.43 -8.90
CA ILE A 20 4.79 19.80 -9.00
C ILE A 20 4.70 21.32 -9.18
N LEU A 21 4.05 21.75 -10.25
CA LEU A 21 3.85 23.16 -10.57
C LEU A 21 2.58 23.70 -9.87
N PRO A 22 2.44 25.03 -9.70
CA PRO A 22 1.29 25.64 -9.02
C PRO A 22 -0.07 25.33 -9.67
N ASP A 23 -0.08 25.06 -10.98
CA ASP A 23 -1.28 24.66 -11.74
C ASP A 23 -1.57 23.16 -11.70
N GLY A 24 -0.75 22.38 -10.99
CA GLY A 24 -0.81 20.92 -10.91
C GLY A 24 -0.08 20.20 -12.05
N GLY A 25 0.53 20.94 -12.97
CA GLY A 25 1.41 20.37 -13.99
C GLY A 25 2.65 19.71 -13.38
N LEU A 26 3.28 18.81 -14.13
CA LEU A 26 4.49 18.10 -13.71
C LEU A 26 5.65 18.45 -14.62
N GLU A 27 6.74 18.94 -14.04
CA GLU A 27 8.00 19.19 -14.72
C GLU A 27 8.95 18.03 -14.44
N TYR A 28 9.34 17.30 -15.49
CA TYR A 28 10.31 16.20 -15.36
C TYR A 28 11.67 16.73 -14.93
N MET A 29 12.29 16.08 -13.95
CA MET A 29 13.60 16.47 -13.44
C MET A 29 14.68 15.46 -13.84
N THR A 30 14.56 14.21 -13.38
CA THR A 30 15.56 13.15 -13.65
C THR A 30 14.99 11.77 -13.43
N THR A 31 15.71 10.75 -13.91
CA THR A 31 15.47 9.35 -13.60
C THR A 31 16.71 8.74 -12.98
N SER A 32 16.53 8.06 -11.84
CA SER A 32 17.59 7.38 -11.11
C SER A 32 17.40 5.88 -11.12
N SER A 33 18.44 5.15 -11.51
CA SER A 33 18.39 3.67 -11.63
C SER A 33 18.36 3.02 -10.23
N ILE A 34 17.52 2.00 -10.08
CA ILE A 34 17.50 1.12 -8.90
C ILE A 34 18.42 -0.10 -9.06
N LYS A 35 19.15 -0.22 -10.17
CA LYS A 35 20.07 -1.35 -10.46
C LYS A 35 19.43 -2.72 -10.26
N GLY A 36 18.20 -2.90 -10.74
CA GLY A 36 17.41 -4.11 -10.59
C GLY A 36 16.26 -4.15 -11.59
N MET A 37 15.34 -5.08 -11.37
CA MET A 37 14.10 -5.15 -12.13
C MET A 37 13.18 -4.00 -11.72
N ARG A 38 12.19 -3.69 -12.57
CA ARG A 38 11.20 -2.66 -12.30
C ARG A 38 10.55 -2.84 -10.94
N GLY A 39 10.49 -1.77 -10.14
CA GLY A 39 9.78 -1.74 -8.87
C GLY A 39 8.25 -1.88 -9.05
N CYS A 40 7.55 -2.18 -7.97
CA CYS A 40 6.08 -2.27 -7.94
C CYS A 40 5.42 -1.34 -6.91
N HIS A 41 6.17 -0.89 -5.92
CA HIS A 41 5.70 0.03 -4.89
C HIS A 41 6.82 0.95 -4.45
N LEU A 42 6.48 2.18 -4.10
CA LEU A 42 7.40 3.13 -3.47
C LEU A 42 6.73 3.83 -2.29
N SER A 43 7.52 4.09 -1.27
CA SER A 43 7.16 4.94 -0.14
C SER A 43 8.34 5.82 0.24
N MET A 44 8.13 6.80 1.12
CA MET A 44 9.20 7.70 1.52
C MET A 44 9.05 8.12 2.99
N THR A 45 10.14 8.64 3.54
CA THR A 45 10.19 9.23 4.87
C THR A 45 9.37 10.54 4.93
N LYS A 46 8.90 10.89 6.13
CA LYS A 46 8.21 12.16 6.36
C LYS A 46 9.09 13.40 6.10
N ALA A 47 10.40 13.23 6.23
CA ALA A 47 11.37 14.26 5.94
C ALA A 47 11.66 14.44 4.44
N ASP A 48 11.07 13.59 3.57
CA ASP A 48 11.31 13.55 2.12
C ASP A 48 12.78 13.24 1.73
N ASP A 49 13.57 12.62 2.60
CA ASP A 49 15.01 12.40 2.42
C ASP A 49 15.37 10.96 1.97
N TYR A 50 14.46 9.99 2.10
CA TYR A 50 14.65 8.63 1.59
C TYR A 50 13.41 8.09 0.90
N ILE A 51 13.66 7.31 -0.17
CA ILE A 51 12.65 6.52 -0.89
C ILE A 51 12.97 5.04 -0.72
N PHE A 52 11.93 4.24 -0.45
CA PHE A 52 11.97 2.78 -0.40
C PHE A 52 11.26 2.23 -1.63
N VAL A 53 11.92 1.36 -2.38
CA VAL A 53 11.37 0.75 -3.59
C VAL A 53 11.28 -0.76 -3.42
N SER A 54 10.07 -1.29 -3.54
CA SER A 54 9.77 -2.72 -3.49
C SER A 54 9.87 -3.33 -4.88
N GLY A 55 10.64 -4.41 -5.03
CA GLY A 55 10.81 -5.16 -6.27
C GLY A 55 10.12 -6.52 -6.20
N TYR A 56 9.00 -6.66 -6.91
CA TYR A 56 8.23 -7.89 -6.96
C TYR A 56 8.97 -9.02 -7.68
N HIS A 57 9.60 -8.71 -8.82
CA HIS A 57 10.16 -9.72 -9.72
C HIS A 57 11.47 -10.31 -9.22
N ASP A 58 12.29 -9.53 -8.55
CA ASP A 58 13.62 -9.92 -8.06
C ASP A 58 13.69 -10.07 -6.53
N GLY A 59 12.59 -9.81 -5.82
CA GLY A 59 12.55 -9.87 -4.36
C GLY A 59 13.52 -8.88 -3.71
N LYS A 60 13.75 -7.73 -4.35
CA LYS A 60 14.69 -6.71 -3.95
C LYS A 60 14.00 -5.54 -3.27
N LEU A 61 14.56 -5.09 -2.15
CA LEU A 61 14.25 -3.83 -1.51
C LEU A 61 15.41 -2.87 -1.75
N THR A 62 15.13 -1.68 -2.28
CA THR A 62 16.15 -0.65 -2.53
C THR A 62 15.82 0.60 -1.73
N VAL A 63 16.81 1.16 -1.05
CA VAL A 63 16.71 2.45 -0.35
C VAL A 63 17.54 3.48 -1.10
N LEU A 64 16.93 4.60 -1.44
CA LEU A 64 17.59 5.70 -2.15
C LEU A 64 17.48 6.99 -1.32
N HIS A 65 18.57 7.73 -1.27
CA HIS A 65 18.58 9.08 -0.71
C HIS A 65 17.92 10.05 -1.69
N VAL A 66 17.17 11.02 -1.19
CA VAL A 66 16.61 12.13 -1.97
C VAL A 66 17.41 13.39 -1.68
N ASN A 67 17.85 14.06 -2.72
CA ASN A 67 18.61 15.29 -2.60
C ASN A 67 17.70 16.47 -2.21
N GLU A 68 18.28 17.55 -1.68
CA GLU A 68 17.54 18.76 -1.27
C GLU A 68 16.72 19.41 -2.40
N ASP A 69 17.15 19.23 -3.65
CA ASP A 69 16.45 19.71 -4.83
C ASP A 69 15.30 18.79 -5.28
N GLY A 70 15.07 17.67 -4.58
CA GLY A 70 14.03 16.69 -4.88
C GLY A 70 14.42 15.64 -5.92
N THR A 71 15.65 15.67 -6.45
CA THR A 71 16.13 14.59 -7.31
C THR A 71 16.46 13.34 -6.51
N VAL A 72 16.23 12.15 -7.08
CA VAL A 72 16.60 10.89 -6.44
C VAL A 72 18.10 10.66 -6.59
N GLY A 73 18.80 10.55 -5.45
CA GLY A 73 20.24 10.44 -5.35
C GLY A 73 20.74 9.00 -5.34
N THR A 74 21.72 8.74 -4.46
CA THR A 74 22.41 7.45 -4.40
C THR A 74 21.62 6.37 -3.69
N ILE A 75 21.83 5.11 -4.09
CA ILE A 75 21.37 3.94 -3.33
C ILE A 75 22.16 3.87 -2.03
N THR A 76 21.46 3.88 -0.91
CA THR A 76 22.06 3.77 0.42
C THR A 76 22.02 2.33 0.95
N ASP A 77 21.02 1.55 0.53
CA ASP A 77 20.93 0.13 0.88
C ASP A 77 20.22 -0.70 -0.20
N GLU A 78 20.57 -1.99 -0.25
CA GLU A 78 19.97 -2.98 -1.16
C GLU A 78 19.85 -4.31 -0.43
N ILE A 79 18.65 -4.83 -0.31
CA ILE A 79 18.39 -6.10 0.37
C ILE A 79 17.62 -7.02 -0.57
N TYR A 80 18.14 -8.23 -0.77
CA TYR A 80 17.42 -9.30 -1.47
C TYR A 80 16.80 -10.24 -0.45
N HIS A 81 15.49 -10.41 -0.48
CA HIS A 81 14.86 -11.48 0.27
C HIS A 81 15.27 -12.83 -0.30
N ARG A 82 15.49 -13.79 0.57
CA ARG A 82 15.90 -15.17 0.22
C ARG A 82 15.04 -16.16 0.98
N GLY A 83 14.76 -17.29 0.35
CA GLY A 83 14.00 -18.37 0.93
C GLY A 83 13.00 -18.95 -0.06
N MET A 84 12.23 -19.90 0.42
CA MET A 84 11.10 -20.50 -0.29
C MET A 84 9.84 -20.27 0.52
N GLY A 85 8.77 -19.91 -0.14
CA GLY A 85 7.44 -19.82 0.44
C GLY A 85 6.70 -21.16 0.41
N SER A 86 5.37 -21.10 0.44
CA SER A 86 4.50 -22.27 0.20
C SER A 86 4.52 -22.67 -1.29
N ILE A 87 3.82 -23.77 -1.63
CA ILE A 87 3.73 -24.24 -3.03
C ILE A 87 2.61 -23.56 -3.81
N ALA A 88 1.89 -22.63 -3.19
CA ALA A 88 0.79 -21.92 -3.84
C ALA A 88 1.28 -21.01 -4.97
N GLU A 89 0.41 -20.72 -5.89
CA GLU A 89 0.67 -19.74 -6.94
C GLU A 89 1.12 -18.40 -6.34
N ARG A 90 2.16 -17.78 -6.91
CA ARG A 90 2.80 -16.54 -6.45
C ARG A 90 3.47 -16.60 -5.08
N ASN A 91 3.56 -17.77 -4.46
CA ASN A 91 3.99 -17.94 -3.09
C ASN A 91 5.10 -18.99 -2.95
N PHE A 92 6.00 -19.09 -3.95
CA PHE A 92 7.07 -20.08 -4.00
C PHE A 92 8.48 -19.49 -3.90
N ARG A 93 8.61 -18.19 -4.04
CA ARG A 93 9.87 -17.43 -3.91
C ARG A 93 9.58 -16.02 -3.41
N PRO A 94 10.59 -15.27 -2.95
CA PRO A 94 10.38 -13.89 -2.52
C PRO A 94 9.78 -12.99 -3.59
N HIS A 95 8.75 -12.24 -3.22
CA HIS A 95 8.08 -11.22 -4.02
C HIS A 95 7.73 -10.04 -3.11
N ILE A 96 8.63 -9.06 -3.00
CA ILE A 96 8.37 -7.86 -2.19
C ILE A 96 7.35 -6.98 -2.92
N ASN A 97 6.18 -6.78 -2.31
CA ASN A 97 5.10 -6.01 -2.91
C ASN A 97 4.93 -4.61 -2.31
N CYS A 98 5.18 -4.45 -1.02
CA CYS A 98 4.96 -3.19 -0.33
C CYS A 98 6.05 -2.98 0.74
N SER A 99 6.47 -1.75 0.92
CA SER A 99 7.34 -1.33 2.03
C SER A 99 6.84 -0.01 2.58
N VAL A 100 6.55 0.05 3.89
CA VAL A 100 6.01 1.23 4.57
C VAL A 100 6.67 1.38 5.93
N LEU A 101 7.07 2.61 6.29
CA LEU A 101 7.57 2.92 7.62
C LEU A 101 6.45 2.88 8.65
N THR A 102 6.80 2.45 9.88
CA THR A 102 5.93 2.62 11.04
C THR A 102 5.68 4.11 11.31
N PRO A 103 4.60 4.48 12.04
CA PRO A 103 4.26 5.88 12.30
C PRO A 103 5.36 6.72 12.97
N ASP A 104 6.25 6.09 13.75
CA ASP A 104 7.45 6.68 14.38
C ASP A 104 8.68 6.66 13.45
N GLU A 105 8.58 5.98 12.30
CA GLU A 105 9.65 5.77 11.32
C GLU A 105 10.87 5.02 11.86
N ASP A 106 10.72 4.21 12.90
CA ASP A 106 11.81 3.39 13.45
C ASP A 106 11.94 2.04 12.75
N LEU A 107 10.82 1.51 12.24
CA LEU A 107 10.81 0.27 11.46
C LEU A 107 10.30 0.49 10.04
N LEU A 108 10.92 -0.18 9.09
CA LEU A 108 10.36 -0.40 7.76
C LEU A 108 9.68 -1.78 7.73
N CYS A 109 8.37 -1.80 7.52
CA CYS A 109 7.56 -3.01 7.33
C CYS A 109 7.58 -3.39 5.85
N VAL A 110 8.02 -4.59 5.51
CA VAL A 110 8.19 -5.05 4.13
C VAL A 110 7.37 -6.30 3.89
N CYS A 111 6.28 -6.16 3.16
CA CYS A 111 5.37 -7.24 2.79
C CYS A 111 5.98 -8.10 1.68
N ASP A 112 6.16 -9.38 1.94
CA ASP A 112 6.67 -10.36 0.99
C ASP A 112 5.55 -11.39 0.70
N ILE A 113 4.87 -11.21 -0.41
CA ILE A 113 3.79 -12.08 -0.88
C ILE A 113 4.27 -13.53 -1.00
N GLY A 114 5.48 -13.72 -1.55
CA GLY A 114 6.02 -15.03 -1.84
C GLY A 114 6.48 -15.82 -0.63
N MET A 115 6.63 -15.16 0.51
CA MET A 115 7.16 -15.77 1.74
C MET A 115 6.13 -15.85 2.86
N ASP A 116 4.92 -15.33 2.68
CA ASP A 116 3.89 -15.19 3.73
C ASP A 116 4.41 -14.46 4.97
N GLN A 117 5.16 -13.38 4.75
CA GLN A 117 5.84 -12.66 5.83
C GLN A 117 5.76 -11.15 5.63
N VAL A 118 5.69 -10.43 6.75
CA VAL A 118 6.09 -9.01 6.79
C VAL A 118 7.40 -8.94 7.56
N LYS A 119 8.49 -8.58 6.89
CA LYS A 119 9.79 -8.39 7.53
C LYS A 119 9.90 -6.98 8.08
N LEU A 120 10.40 -6.88 9.30
CA LEU A 120 10.57 -5.64 10.03
C LEU A 120 12.06 -5.29 10.07
N TYR A 121 12.41 -4.14 9.54
CA TYR A 121 13.79 -3.65 9.51
C TYR A 121 13.92 -2.40 10.35
N ASP A 122 14.87 -2.38 11.29
CA ASP A 122 15.30 -1.15 11.94
C ASP A 122 15.84 -0.19 10.85
N PHE A 123 15.33 1.04 10.82
CA PHE A 123 15.73 2.04 9.84
C PHE A 123 16.65 3.08 10.47
N ASN A 124 17.86 3.17 9.96
CA ASN A 124 18.80 4.21 10.38
C ASN A 124 18.62 5.48 9.56
N LYS A 125 17.91 6.46 10.11
CA LYS A 125 17.56 7.74 9.47
C LYS A 125 18.80 8.56 9.04
N ALA A 126 19.95 8.37 9.70
CA ALA A 126 21.17 9.12 9.37
C ALA A 126 21.93 8.53 8.16
N THR A 127 21.77 7.26 7.88
CA THR A 127 22.55 6.55 6.84
C THR A 127 21.70 5.90 5.75
N GLY A 128 20.40 5.83 5.94
CA GLY A 128 19.48 5.12 5.06
C GLY A 128 19.67 3.61 5.05
N ARG A 129 20.34 3.04 6.08
CA ARG A 129 20.60 1.61 6.18
C ARG A 129 19.51 0.88 6.95
N LEU A 130 19.29 -0.37 6.57
CA LEU A 130 18.32 -1.27 7.15
C LEU A 130 18.98 -2.45 7.83
N LYS A 131 18.43 -2.87 8.96
CA LYS A 131 18.84 -4.09 9.65
C LYS A 131 17.61 -4.89 10.02
N LEU A 132 17.56 -6.17 9.60
CA LEU A 132 16.45 -7.06 9.96
C LEU A 132 16.33 -7.15 11.49
N SER A 133 15.18 -6.80 12.01
CA SER A 133 14.84 -6.74 13.43
C SER A 133 13.92 -7.90 13.83
N ASP A 134 12.83 -8.10 13.09
CA ASP A 134 11.84 -9.13 13.39
C ASP A 134 11.04 -9.54 12.13
N ILE A 135 10.15 -10.53 12.27
CA ILE A 135 9.31 -11.04 11.18
C ILE A 135 7.90 -11.34 11.72
N ILE A 136 6.90 -10.68 11.16
CA ILE A 136 5.51 -11.10 11.31
C ILE A 136 5.28 -12.25 10.34
N ARG A 137 4.91 -13.42 10.88
CA ARG A 137 4.57 -14.60 10.09
C ARG A 137 3.06 -14.63 9.86
N CYS A 138 2.65 -14.42 8.62
CA CYS A 138 1.26 -14.56 8.23
C CYS A 138 0.89 -16.04 8.05
N GLN A 139 -0.39 -16.32 7.91
CA GLN A 139 -0.85 -17.69 7.59
C GLN A 139 -0.25 -18.13 6.26
N LEU A 140 0.11 -19.41 6.15
CA LEU A 140 0.61 -19.98 4.89
C LEU A 140 -0.40 -19.76 3.75
N GLU A 141 0.11 -19.43 2.58
CA GLU A 141 -0.67 -19.13 1.37
C GLU A 141 -1.57 -17.89 1.49
N SER A 142 -1.29 -17.00 2.45
CA SER A 142 -2.07 -15.77 2.61
C SER A 142 -1.62 -14.65 1.69
N ALA A 143 -0.34 -14.60 1.37
CA ALA A 143 0.28 -13.58 0.53
C ALA A 143 0.05 -12.14 1.05
N PRO A 144 0.71 -11.72 2.14
CA PRO A 144 0.60 -10.36 2.66
C PRO A 144 1.09 -9.36 1.60
N ARG A 145 0.16 -8.53 1.11
CA ARG A 145 0.37 -7.66 -0.05
C ARG A 145 0.71 -6.23 0.33
N GLU A 146 -0.05 -5.68 1.25
CA GLU A 146 0.03 -4.29 1.65
C GLU A 146 -0.16 -4.14 3.15
N ILE A 147 0.53 -3.17 3.75
CA ILE A 147 0.36 -2.78 5.15
C ILE A 147 0.11 -1.29 5.22
N THR A 148 -0.84 -0.90 6.06
CA THR A 148 -1.11 0.50 6.40
C THR A 148 -1.37 0.63 7.89
N PHE A 149 -1.34 1.87 8.41
CA PHE A 149 -1.52 2.14 9.83
C PHE A 149 -2.74 3.02 10.07
N SER A 150 -3.34 2.87 11.26
CA SER A 150 -4.32 3.84 11.75
C SER A 150 -3.68 5.23 11.90
N PRO A 151 -4.43 6.33 11.74
CA PRO A 151 -3.89 7.68 11.82
C PRO A 151 -3.25 8.02 13.18
N ASP A 152 -3.72 7.39 14.26
CA ASP A 152 -3.13 7.52 15.60
C ASP A 152 -1.91 6.62 15.84
N GLY A 153 -1.57 5.79 14.85
CA GLY A 153 -0.41 4.91 14.87
C GLY A 153 -0.52 3.68 15.75
N LYS A 154 -1.69 3.40 16.33
CA LYS A 154 -1.85 2.28 17.30
C LYS A 154 -2.11 0.93 16.63
N PHE A 155 -2.61 0.92 15.40
CA PHE A 155 -3.00 -0.30 14.71
C PHE A 155 -2.40 -0.36 13.32
N ALA A 156 -2.04 -1.58 12.91
CA ALA A 156 -1.60 -1.91 11.57
C ALA A 156 -2.61 -2.87 10.92
N TYR A 157 -2.88 -2.66 9.64
CA TYR A 157 -3.78 -3.46 8.82
C TYR A 157 -2.98 -4.08 7.68
N ILE A 158 -2.91 -5.41 7.62
CA ILE A 158 -2.19 -6.16 6.59
C ILE A 158 -3.19 -6.85 5.68
N VAL A 159 -3.21 -6.47 4.40
CA VAL A 159 -4.03 -7.13 3.39
C VAL A 159 -3.36 -8.41 2.93
N CYS A 160 -4.08 -9.52 2.99
CA CYS A 160 -3.64 -10.83 2.53
C CYS A 160 -4.34 -11.21 1.22
N GLU A 161 -3.61 -11.14 0.11
CA GLU A 161 -4.12 -11.21 -1.27
C GLU A 161 -4.85 -12.54 -1.56
N LEU A 162 -4.20 -13.68 -1.30
CA LEU A 162 -4.72 -14.99 -1.72
C LEU A 162 -5.81 -15.53 -0.82
N LYS A 163 -5.83 -15.15 0.45
CA LYS A 163 -6.88 -15.58 1.42
C LYS A 163 -8.01 -14.56 1.57
N ASN A 164 -7.89 -13.39 0.94
CA ASN A 164 -8.92 -12.35 0.93
C ASN A 164 -9.36 -11.92 2.33
N TYR A 165 -8.40 -11.56 3.17
CA TYR A 165 -8.66 -11.03 4.50
C TYR A 165 -7.69 -9.91 4.87
N ILE A 166 -8.02 -9.20 5.95
CA ILE A 166 -7.15 -8.24 6.64
C ILE A 166 -6.76 -8.86 7.97
N ASP A 167 -5.47 -8.93 8.26
CA ASP A 167 -4.95 -9.14 9.60
C ASP A 167 -4.74 -7.79 10.28
N VAL A 168 -5.32 -7.64 11.47
CA VAL A 168 -5.20 -6.46 12.31
C VAL A 168 -4.22 -6.75 13.43
N TYR A 169 -3.26 -5.85 13.62
CA TYR A 169 -2.29 -5.89 14.72
C TYR A 169 -2.36 -4.59 15.50
N SER A 170 -2.23 -4.65 16.83
CA SER A 170 -1.85 -3.48 17.61
C SER A 170 -0.36 -3.20 17.40
N TYR A 171 0.02 -1.93 17.43
CA TYR A 171 1.40 -1.49 17.32
C TYR A 171 1.80 -0.65 18.53
N THR A 172 2.87 -1.07 19.20
CA THR A 172 3.43 -0.36 20.37
C THR A 172 4.95 -0.20 20.16
N PRO A 173 5.45 1.02 19.88
CA PRO A 173 6.84 1.26 19.45
C PRO A 173 7.90 0.69 20.40
N ASP A 174 7.77 0.94 21.70
CA ASP A 174 8.78 0.60 22.71
C ASP A 174 8.56 -0.77 23.37
N ALA A 175 7.55 -1.52 22.94
CA ALA A 175 7.30 -2.84 23.51
C ALA A 175 8.29 -3.88 23.01
N ARG A 176 8.56 -4.91 23.83
CA ARG A 176 9.36 -6.08 23.42
C ARG A 176 8.77 -6.77 22.19
N THR A 177 7.45 -6.91 22.16
CA THR A 177 6.66 -7.35 21.00
C THR A 177 5.93 -6.15 20.47
N ARG A 178 6.41 -5.57 19.37
CA ARG A 178 5.86 -4.32 18.82
C ARG A 178 4.54 -4.52 18.12
N PHE A 179 4.30 -5.70 17.56
CA PHE A 179 3.06 -6.05 16.86
C PHE A 179 2.39 -7.23 17.57
N GLU A 180 1.14 -7.04 18.03
CA GLU A 180 0.34 -8.09 18.63
C GLU A 180 -0.93 -8.30 17.80
N PHE A 181 -1.23 -9.57 17.45
CA PHE A 181 -2.40 -9.92 16.64
C PHE A 181 -3.70 -9.59 17.37
N VAL A 182 -4.61 -8.92 16.68
CA VAL A 182 -5.93 -8.52 17.19
C VAL A 182 -7.05 -9.28 16.51
N GLN A 183 -7.07 -9.30 15.17
CA GLN A 183 -8.20 -9.83 14.41
C GLN A 183 -7.78 -10.29 13.02
N ASN A 184 -8.52 -11.27 12.50
CA ASN A 184 -8.57 -11.60 11.07
C ASN A 184 -9.99 -11.37 10.57
N ILE A 185 -10.18 -10.66 9.46
CA ILE A 185 -11.49 -10.36 8.88
C ILE A 185 -11.49 -10.44 7.37
N PHE A 186 -12.45 -11.15 6.78
CA PHE A 186 -12.55 -11.32 5.33
C PHE A 186 -12.91 -10.01 4.61
N THR A 187 -12.33 -9.82 3.41
CA THR A 187 -12.58 -8.68 2.54
C THR A 187 -13.69 -8.93 1.53
N VAL A 188 -14.12 -10.16 1.38
CA VAL A 188 -15.14 -10.59 0.43
C VAL A 188 -16.34 -11.21 1.14
N ARG A 189 -17.49 -11.19 0.48
CA ARG A 189 -18.70 -11.83 0.98
C ARG A 189 -18.60 -13.35 0.91
N LYS A 190 -19.35 -14.05 1.76
CA LYS A 190 -19.55 -15.49 1.64
C LYS A 190 -20.16 -15.82 0.27
N GLY A 191 -19.53 -16.72 -0.48
CA GLY A 191 -19.95 -17.11 -1.82
C GLY A 191 -19.44 -16.15 -2.92
N HIS A 192 -18.38 -15.39 -2.65
CA HIS A 192 -17.67 -14.59 -3.66
C HIS A 192 -17.18 -15.43 -4.85
N LYS A 193 -16.77 -14.76 -5.93
CA LYS A 193 -16.17 -15.43 -7.11
C LYS A 193 -14.87 -16.13 -6.74
N GLU A 194 -14.62 -17.28 -7.35
CA GLU A 194 -13.28 -17.88 -7.36
C GLU A 194 -12.29 -16.95 -8.06
N ASN A 195 -11.02 -17.02 -7.72
CA ASN A 195 -9.95 -16.15 -8.26
C ASN A 195 -10.08 -14.66 -7.92
N THR A 196 -10.58 -14.33 -6.75
CA THR A 196 -10.51 -12.97 -6.21
C THR A 196 -9.24 -12.76 -5.39
N ALA A 197 -8.77 -11.52 -5.34
CA ALA A 197 -7.56 -11.11 -4.64
C ALA A 197 -7.82 -9.78 -3.92
N ALA A 198 -7.66 -9.76 -2.59
CA ALA A 198 -7.64 -8.50 -1.86
C ALA A 198 -6.44 -7.67 -2.35
N ALA A 199 -6.66 -6.40 -2.70
CA ALA A 199 -5.65 -5.61 -3.39
C ALA A 199 -5.17 -4.41 -2.58
N ALA A 200 -5.90 -3.32 -2.54
CA ALA A 200 -5.49 -2.09 -1.87
C ALA A 200 -6.30 -1.84 -0.60
N ILE A 201 -5.72 -1.11 0.34
CA ILE A 201 -6.35 -0.72 1.59
C ILE A 201 -6.20 0.77 1.85
N GLN A 202 -7.26 1.42 2.31
CA GLN A 202 -7.28 2.81 2.70
C GLN A 202 -7.90 2.97 4.09
N VAL A 203 -7.33 3.86 4.88
CA VAL A 203 -7.87 4.23 6.19
C VAL A 203 -8.35 5.67 6.13
N SER A 204 -9.55 5.96 6.62
CA SER A 204 -10.06 7.33 6.68
C SER A 204 -9.18 8.19 7.62
N LYS A 205 -9.11 9.49 7.36
CA LYS A 205 -8.25 10.45 8.08
C LYS A 205 -8.46 10.46 9.60
N ASN A 206 -9.71 10.25 10.01
CA ASN A 206 -10.08 10.19 11.42
C ASN A 206 -9.95 8.77 12.01
N GLY A 207 -9.62 7.75 11.19
CA GLY A 207 -9.49 6.36 11.62
C GLY A 207 -10.80 5.64 11.89
N ASP A 208 -11.96 6.22 11.54
CA ASP A 208 -13.27 5.60 11.79
C ASP A 208 -13.59 4.46 10.82
N TYR A 209 -12.96 4.47 9.64
CA TYR A 209 -13.25 3.51 8.57
C TYR A 209 -12.00 2.98 7.90
N VAL A 210 -12.09 1.72 7.49
CA VAL A 210 -11.12 1.04 6.62
C VAL A 210 -11.85 0.57 5.36
N LEU A 211 -11.23 0.77 4.20
CA LEU A 211 -11.75 0.33 2.91
C LEU A 211 -10.72 -0.61 2.25
N CYS A 212 -11.20 -1.69 1.64
CA CYS A 212 -10.34 -2.63 0.92
C CYS A 212 -10.94 -2.96 -0.45
N SER A 213 -10.13 -2.92 -1.51
CA SER A 213 -10.54 -3.36 -2.84
C SER A 213 -10.29 -4.86 -3.03
N ASN A 214 -11.16 -5.52 -3.82
CA ASN A 214 -11.08 -6.95 -4.15
C ASN A 214 -11.06 -7.10 -5.67
N ALA A 215 -9.88 -7.35 -6.23
CA ALA A 215 -9.68 -7.64 -7.63
C ALA A 215 -10.28 -9.03 -7.96
N GLY A 216 -10.99 -9.14 -9.07
CA GLY A 216 -11.72 -10.37 -9.43
C GLY A 216 -13.15 -10.40 -8.90
N ASP A 217 -13.41 -10.18 -7.61
CA ASP A 217 -14.77 -9.93 -7.08
C ASP A 217 -15.31 -8.57 -7.54
N ASN A 218 -14.41 -7.67 -7.95
CA ASN A 218 -14.74 -6.34 -8.46
C ASN A 218 -15.56 -5.53 -7.46
N SER A 219 -15.13 -5.55 -6.19
CA SER A 219 -15.81 -4.88 -5.09
C SER A 219 -14.88 -4.02 -4.24
N VAL A 220 -15.48 -3.13 -3.47
CA VAL A 220 -14.85 -2.43 -2.36
C VAL A 220 -15.63 -2.74 -1.10
N THR A 221 -14.90 -3.17 -0.08
CA THR A 221 -15.45 -3.51 1.23
C THR A 221 -15.16 -2.39 2.22
N ILE A 222 -16.17 -1.99 2.98
CA ILE A 222 -16.12 -0.90 3.96
C ILE A 222 -16.29 -1.50 5.36
N TYR A 223 -15.40 -1.13 6.27
CA TYR A 223 -15.45 -1.50 7.69
C TYR A 223 -15.52 -0.24 8.54
N SER A 224 -16.25 -0.30 9.66
CA SER A 224 -16.06 0.63 10.75
C SER A 224 -14.99 0.11 11.71
N THR A 225 -14.24 1.01 12.31
CA THR A 225 -13.14 0.70 13.25
C THR A 225 -13.53 1.08 14.67
N ASP A 226 -13.30 0.20 15.61
CA ASP A 226 -13.25 0.54 17.02
C ASP A 226 -11.82 1.05 17.33
N LYS A 227 -11.68 2.32 17.65
CA LYS A 227 -10.37 2.98 17.85
C LYS A 227 -9.66 2.57 19.13
N GLU A 228 -10.34 1.96 20.07
CA GLU A 228 -9.73 1.50 21.33
C GLU A 228 -9.16 0.10 21.18
N SER A 229 -9.89 -0.78 20.51
CA SER A 229 -9.50 -2.18 20.32
C SER A 229 -8.87 -2.48 18.96
N GLY A 230 -9.02 -1.59 17.96
CA GLY A 230 -8.61 -1.81 16.57
C GLY A 230 -9.53 -2.74 15.79
N LEU A 231 -10.59 -3.26 16.40
CA LEU A 231 -11.48 -4.20 15.75
C LEU A 231 -12.22 -3.58 14.57
N LEU A 232 -12.20 -4.28 13.45
CA LEU A 232 -12.95 -3.96 12.25
C LEU A 232 -14.31 -4.66 12.27
N THR A 233 -15.37 -3.91 11.94
CA THR A 233 -16.72 -4.45 11.75
C THR A 233 -17.17 -4.18 10.33
N LEU A 234 -17.54 -5.24 9.60
CA LEU A 234 -18.03 -5.13 8.21
C LEU A 234 -19.30 -4.28 8.16
N LYS A 235 -19.25 -3.20 7.37
CA LYS A 235 -20.42 -2.40 7.03
C LYS A 235 -21.08 -2.91 5.76
N ASN A 236 -20.31 -3.04 4.68
CA ASN A 236 -20.79 -3.54 3.41
C ASN A 236 -19.63 -3.92 2.49
N SER A 237 -19.94 -4.73 1.46
CA SER A 237 -19.05 -4.95 0.31
C SER A 237 -19.87 -4.67 -0.94
N LEU A 238 -19.40 -3.75 -1.77
CA LEU A 238 -20.15 -3.18 -2.87
C LEU A 238 -19.40 -3.38 -4.19
N PRO A 239 -20.11 -3.80 -5.26
CA PRO A 239 -19.51 -3.86 -6.58
C PRO A 239 -19.08 -2.45 -7.03
N ILE A 240 -17.96 -2.38 -7.72
CA ILE A 240 -17.51 -1.20 -8.44
C ILE A 240 -17.86 -1.34 -9.93
N SER A 241 -17.98 -0.22 -10.62
CA SER A 241 -18.30 -0.22 -12.06
C SER A 241 -16.99 -0.30 -12.88
N GLY A 242 -16.35 -1.46 -12.86
CA GLY A 242 -15.11 -1.74 -13.55
C GLY A 242 -14.58 -3.13 -13.17
N ASP A 243 -13.50 -3.56 -13.82
CA ASP A 243 -12.90 -4.86 -13.60
C ASP A 243 -11.50 -4.73 -13.03
N TYR A 244 -11.21 -5.56 -12.03
CA TYR A 244 -9.93 -5.68 -11.36
C TYR A 244 -9.49 -4.37 -10.67
N PRO A 245 -10.17 -3.94 -9.59
CA PRO A 245 -9.81 -2.75 -8.80
C PRO A 245 -8.50 -2.97 -8.08
N LYS A 246 -7.40 -2.61 -8.75
CA LYS A 246 -6.04 -2.85 -8.29
C LYS A 246 -5.60 -1.85 -7.22
N ASP A 247 -6.16 -0.66 -7.27
CA ASP A 247 -5.93 0.40 -6.30
C ASP A 247 -7.20 1.23 -6.06
N ILE A 248 -7.30 1.80 -4.86
CA ILE A 248 -8.33 2.75 -4.46
C ILE A 248 -7.69 3.89 -3.69
N ASN A 249 -8.24 5.09 -3.80
CA ASN A 249 -7.80 6.20 -2.96
C ASN A 249 -8.96 7.11 -2.54
N LEU A 250 -8.88 7.57 -1.28
CA LEU A 250 -9.82 8.54 -0.73
C LEU A 250 -9.39 9.96 -1.10
N PHE A 251 -10.34 10.78 -1.51
CA PHE A 251 -10.07 12.21 -1.72
C PHE A 251 -9.84 12.92 -0.37
N PRO A 252 -9.10 14.04 -0.37
CA PRO A 252 -8.82 14.80 0.85
C PRO A 252 -10.06 15.31 1.61
N ASP A 253 -11.22 15.33 0.95
CA ASP A 253 -12.51 15.69 1.55
C ASP A 253 -13.18 14.53 2.33
N GLU A 254 -12.59 13.33 2.27
CA GLU A 254 -13.09 12.10 2.91
C GLU A 254 -14.50 11.67 2.48
N LYS A 255 -15.04 12.29 1.43
CA LYS A 255 -16.39 12.00 0.91
C LYS A 255 -16.37 11.27 -0.42
N HIS A 256 -15.24 11.30 -1.11
CA HIS A 256 -15.10 10.70 -2.42
C HIS A 256 -14.01 9.63 -2.45
N LEU A 257 -14.24 8.64 -3.29
CA LEU A 257 -13.33 7.53 -3.56
C LEU A 257 -13.12 7.43 -5.07
N VAL A 258 -11.90 7.13 -5.47
CA VAL A 258 -11.57 6.67 -6.82
C VAL A 258 -11.14 5.22 -6.79
N SER A 259 -11.62 4.42 -7.73
CA SER A 259 -11.17 3.05 -7.98
C SER A 259 -10.41 2.99 -9.29
N VAL A 260 -9.25 2.34 -9.26
CA VAL A 260 -8.35 2.12 -10.40
C VAL A 260 -8.59 0.71 -10.92
N ASN A 261 -9.31 0.59 -12.05
CA ASN A 261 -9.77 -0.68 -12.59
C ASN A 261 -8.87 -1.12 -13.73
N HIS A 262 -7.92 -1.99 -13.42
CA HIS A 262 -6.81 -2.36 -14.30
C HIS A 262 -7.27 -3.04 -15.59
N GLU A 263 -8.13 -4.07 -15.50
CA GLU A 263 -8.55 -4.86 -16.66
C GLU A 263 -9.58 -4.15 -17.53
N SER A 264 -10.49 -3.37 -16.93
CA SER A 264 -11.42 -2.56 -17.71
C SER A 264 -10.82 -1.25 -18.24
N GLY A 265 -9.56 -0.95 -17.91
CA GLY A 265 -8.87 0.27 -18.35
C GLY A 265 -9.66 1.52 -17.99
N SER A 266 -9.98 1.70 -16.70
CA SER A 266 -10.84 2.80 -16.28
C SER A 266 -10.60 3.26 -14.86
N LEU A 267 -10.99 4.52 -14.60
CA LEU A 267 -11.18 5.06 -13.25
C LEU A 267 -12.67 5.25 -13.02
N THR A 268 -13.16 4.83 -11.87
CA THR A 268 -14.53 5.08 -11.40
C THR A 268 -14.52 5.89 -10.12
N PHE A 269 -15.44 6.84 -10.03
CA PHE A 269 -15.52 7.78 -8.91
C PHE A 269 -16.81 7.58 -8.14
N PHE A 270 -16.72 7.66 -6.82
CA PHE A 270 -17.87 7.42 -5.94
C PHE A 270 -17.98 8.50 -4.87
N THR A 271 -19.21 8.83 -4.48
CA THR A 271 -19.51 9.46 -3.20
C THR A 271 -19.75 8.37 -2.16
N ILE A 272 -19.16 8.50 -0.97
CA ILE A 272 -19.25 7.52 0.11
C ILE A 272 -20.30 7.99 1.13
N ASN A 273 -21.21 7.09 1.50
CA ASN A 273 -22.00 7.22 2.72
C ASN A 273 -21.54 6.17 3.71
N TYR A 274 -20.67 6.55 4.61
CA TYR A 274 -20.06 5.66 5.59
C TYR A 274 -21.07 5.06 6.57
N GLU A 275 -22.04 5.84 7.04
CA GLU A 275 -23.06 5.37 7.98
C GLU A 275 -23.87 4.21 7.40
N LYS A 276 -24.28 4.35 6.16
CA LYS A 276 -25.05 3.33 5.43
C LYS A 276 -24.18 2.28 4.75
N GLY A 277 -22.85 2.47 4.73
CA GLY A 277 -21.93 1.63 3.98
C GLY A 277 -22.27 1.59 2.49
N LEU A 278 -22.47 2.73 1.84
CA LEU A 278 -22.87 2.84 0.43
C LEU A 278 -21.84 3.62 -0.38
N LEU A 279 -21.67 3.19 -1.63
CA LEU A 279 -20.94 3.90 -2.68
C LEU A 279 -21.93 4.31 -3.78
N VAL A 280 -21.97 5.60 -4.11
CA VAL A 280 -22.79 6.14 -5.20
C VAL A 280 -21.85 6.61 -6.30
N MET A 281 -21.93 5.99 -7.47
CA MET A 281 -21.07 6.31 -8.61
C MET A 281 -21.35 7.71 -9.14
N ASN A 282 -20.28 8.47 -9.40
CA ASN A 282 -20.30 9.85 -9.88
C ASN A 282 -19.92 9.89 -11.37
N GLY A 283 -20.92 9.96 -12.24
CA GLY A 283 -20.71 10.07 -13.68
C GLY A 283 -20.22 8.79 -14.35
N ASN A 284 -19.75 8.91 -15.58
CA ASN A 284 -19.22 7.79 -16.36
C ASN A 284 -17.76 7.51 -16.00
N PRO A 285 -17.29 6.25 -16.12
CA PRO A 285 -15.88 5.92 -15.95
C PRO A 285 -14.99 6.70 -16.91
N ILE A 286 -13.84 7.16 -16.41
CA ILE A 286 -12.80 7.77 -17.25
C ILE A 286 -11.93 6.64 -17.80
N LYS A 287 -11.76 6.60 -19.13
CA LYS A 287 -10.89 5.62 -19.79
C LYS A 287 -9.41 5.99 -19.63
N ILE A 288 -8.62 5.01 -19.23
CA ILE A 288 -7.17 5.10 -19.11
C ILE A 288 -6.57 3.70 -19.32
N ASP A 289 -5.48 3.60 -20.06
CA ASP A 289 -4.89 2.28 -20.37
C ASP A 289 -4.20 1.66 -19.17
N THR A 290 -4.60 0.44 -18.83
CA THR A 290 -4.00 -0.45 -17.80
C THR A 290 -3.49 0.25 -16.53
N PRO A 291 -4.33 1.07 -15.84
CA PRO A 291 -3.89 1.81 -14.66
C PRO A 291 -3.55 0.88 -13.51
N ASN A 292 -2.50 1.21 -12.75
CA ASN A 292 -1.98 0.35 -11.68
C ASN A 292 -2.11 0.95 -10.29
N CYS A 293 -1.91 2.25 -10.16
CA CYS A 293 -2.01 2.97 -8.89
C CYS A 293 -2.43 4.41 -9.12
N ILE A 294 -2.89 5.05 -8.06
CA ILE A 294 -3.28 6.45 -8.05
C ILE A 294 -2.83 7.13 -6.76
N THR A 295 -2.34 8.33 -6.89
CA THR A 295 -2.11 9.22 -5.75
C THR A 295 -2.84 10.53 -5.98
N ILE A 296 -3.33 11.12 -4.89
CA ILE A 296 -4.09 12.38 -4.92
C ILE A 296 -3.28 13.44 -4.23
N HIS A 297 -3.01 14.52 -4.95
CA HIS A 297 -2.35 15.70 -4.42
C HIS A 297 -3.35 16.86 -4.35
N LYS A 298 -3.40 17.55 -3.20
CA LYS A 298 -4.19 18.75 -3.04
C LYS A 298 -3.32 19.94 -3.44
N LEU A 299 -3.73 20.66 -4.47
CA LEU A 299 -3.11 21.93 -4.82
C LEU A 299 -3.35 22.97 -3.73
N ALA A 300 -2.37 23.82 -3.50
CA ALA A 300 -2.40 24.85 -2.45
C ALA A 300 -3.42 25.97 -2.77
#